data_8ce844a92992c38bed52e5dcec11b916
#
_entry.id   8ce844a92992c38bed52e5dcec11b916
#
_cell.length_a   1.000
_cell.length_b   1.000
_cell.length_c   1.000
_cell.angle_alpha   90.00
_cell.angle_beta   90.00
_cell.angle_gamma   90.00
#
_symmetry.space_group_name_H-M   'P 1'
#
loop_
_entity.id
_entity.type
_entity.pdbx_description
1 polymer ?
#
loop_
_entity_poly.entity_id
_entity_poly.type
_entity_poly.pdbx_seq_one_letter_code
_entity_poly.pdbx_strand_id
1 'polypeptide(L)'
;MSTDTIRIGMVGAGANTRLRHVPGFRANDGVELVGVVNRSRESSERAAAEFGIPRAYDSWQDLVADDQIDAVMIGTWPNMHCEVTCAALEAGKHVMTEARMARTASEARQMLAASQARPELITQIVPSPFAFFCTDYVRGLIDDGFLGNLRELVVIGANDQFQDVQAPLHWRQDREISGFNVLAMGILHEATLRWTPDPTRVFAQVETFGPERPDGPATIPDSVQAMTEIEGGARGLYHLSGIALFGPGFHLHLYGSEGTIKVDLGNDTLEIGRAGDESLHEPEIPADQQGDWRVEDEFIGAIRGTESIRLTDFATGVKYMEFTEAVARSAESGQAVDLPLAD
;
A
#
# COMPACT_ATOMS: atom_id res chain seq x y z
N MET A 1 5.17 -30.09 15.54
CA MET A 1 5.43 -28.96 14.63
C MET A 1 6.76 -28.40 15.02
N SER A 2 7.75 -28.37 14.14
CA SER A 2 9.05 -27.76 14.45
C SER A 2 8.79 -26.26 14.60
N THR A 3 9.03 -25.74 15.80
CA THR A 3 9.01 -24.29 16.05
C THR A 3 10.40 -23.75 15.74
N ASP A 4 10.79 -23.84 14.46
CA ASP A 4 12.03 -23.19 14.06
C ASP A 4 11.83 -21.69 14.23
N THR A 5 12.72 -21.09 14.98
CA THR A 5 12.71 -19.64 15.24
C THR A 5 12.87 -18.90 13.92
N ILE A 6 11.99 -17.95 13.63
CA ILE A 6 12.09 -17.05 12.47
C ILE A 6 12.80 -15.76 12.94
N ARG A 7 13.95 -15.49 12.34
CA ARG A 7 14.82 -14.36 12.69
C ARG A 7 14.62 -13.23 11.68
N ILE A 8 14.12 -12.08 12.14
CA ILE A 8 13.77 -10.92 11.33
C ILE A 8 14.87 -9.86 11.42
N GLY A 9 15.37 -9.43 10.25
CA GLY A 9 16.16 -8.22 10.09
C GLY A 9 15.31 -7.06 9.59
N MET A 10 15.50 -5.87 10.14
CA MET A 10 14.72 -4.67 9.79
C MET A 10 15.59 -3.67 9.04
N VAL A 11 15.24 -3.34 7.81
CA VAL A 11 15.87 -2.29 6.99
C VAL A 11 14.95 -1.06 7.01
N GLY A 12 15.28 -0.08 7.82
CA GLY A 12 14.46 1.09 8.08
C GLY A 12 13.46 0.89 9.23
N ALA A 13 13.69 1.62 10.31
CA ALA A 13 12.86 1.60 11.51
C ALA A 13 12.09 2.92 11.67
N GLY A 14 11.12 3.15 10.77
CA GLY A 14 10.28 4.35 10.73
C GLY A 14 9.09 4.30 11.70
N ALA A 15 8.15 5.22 11.49
CA ALA A 15 6.98 5.36 12.37
C ALA A 15 6.09 4.11 12.33
N ASN A 16 5.80 3.57 11.14
CA ASN A 16 4.98 2.37 11.01
C ASN A 16 5.66 1.12 11.57
N THR A 17 6.97 1.00 11.37
CA THR A 17 7.78 -0.05 12.00
C THR A 17 7.63 -0.04 13.51
N ARG A 18 7.69 1.12 14.14
CA ARG A 18 7.50 1.29 15.60
C ARG A 18 6.08 0.95 16.02
N LEU A 19 5.08 1.47 15.28
CA LEU A 19 3.67 1.37 15.67
C LEU A 19 3.10 -0.03 15.46
N ARG A 20 3.49 -0.71 14.36
CA ARG A 20 2.85 -1.95 13.89
C ARG A 20 3.82 -3.12 13.85
N HIS A 21 4.94 -3.02 13.10
CA HIS A 21 5.75 -4.20 12.79
C HIS A 21 6.53 -4.74 13.99
N VAL A 22 7.13 -3.89 14.82
CA VAL A 22 7.83 -4.36 16.02
C VAL A 22 6.89 -5.07 16.99
N PRO A 23 5.74 -4.49 17.39
CA PRO A 23 4.80 -5.21 18.26
C PRO A 23 4.15 -6.43 17.58
N GLY A 24 3.81 -6.34 16.29
CA GLY A 24 3.18 -7.43 15.54
C GLY A 24 4.09 -8.66 15.43
N PHE A 25 5.35 -8.49 15.03
CA PHE A 25 6.30 -9.61 15.00
C PHE A 25 6.54 -10.21 16.38
N ARG A 26 6.60 -9.41 17.43
CA ARG A 26 6.79 -9.88 18.81
C ARG A 26 5.59 -10.64 19.38
N ALA A 27 4.41 -10.40 18.86
CA ALA A 27 3.21 -11.13 19.24
C ALA A 27 3.19 -12.58 18.71
N ASN A 28 4.06 -12.89 17.75
CA ASN A 28 4.17 -14.19 17.13
C ASN A 28 5.18 -15.07 17.87
N ASP A 29 4.73 -16.19 18.41
CA ASP A 29 5.59 -17.16 19.10
C ASP A 29 6.73 -17.65 18.19
N GLY A 30 7.96 -17.70 18.70
CA GLY A 30 9.13 -18.15 17.95
C GLY A 30 9.60 -17.19 16.86
N VAL A 31 9.24 -15.90 16.95
CA VAL A 31 9.77 -14.84 16.08
C VAL A 31 10.73 -13.98 16.89
N GLU A 32 11.91 -13.71 16.34
CA GLU A 32 12.94 -12.89 16.95
C GLU A 32 13.35 -11.74 16.03
N LEU A 33 13.36 -10.51 16.58
CA LEU A 33 13.94 -9.36 15.91
C LEU A 33 15.43 -9.33 16.23
N VAL A 34 16.29 -9.70 15.27
CA VAL A 34 17.71 -9.93 15.51
C VAL A 34 18.62 -8.82 14.99
N GLY A 35 18.17 -8.02 14.06
CA GLY A 35 18.96 -6.99 13.44
C GLY A 35 18.16 -5.78 12.98
N VAL A 36 18.79 -4.60 12.98
CA VAL A 36 18.21 -3.37 12.44
C VAL A 36 19.29 -2.51 11.79
N VAL A 37 18.91 -1.86 10.69
CA VAL A 37 19.73 -0.85 10.01
C VAL A 37 18.87 0.34 9.60
N ASN A 38 19.42 1.54 9.78
CA ASN A 38 18.89 2.83 9.34
C ASN A 38 19.94 3.57 8.50
N ARG A 39 19.64 4.83 8.10
CA ARG A 39 20.51 5.65 7.24
C ARG A 39 21.92 5.92 7.83
N SER A 40 22.09 5.85 9.13
CA SER A 40 23.36 6.04 9.79
C SER A 40 23.53 5.06 10.94
N ARG A 41 24.78 4.74 11.26
CA ARG A 41 25.12 3.89 12.39
C ARG A 41 24.46 4.34 13.69
N GLU A 42 24.54 5.65 13.98
CA GLU A 42 23.91 6.24 15.16
C GLU A 42 22.38 6.00 15.20
N SER A 43 21.69 6.16 14.06
CA SER A 43 20.25 5.91 14.00
C SER A 43 19.89 4.43 14.07
N SER A 44 20.77 3.53 13.61
CA SER A 44 20.63 2.09 13.77
C SER A 44 20.76 1.69 15.24
N GLU A 45 21.76 2.23 15.94
CA GLU A 45 22.00 1.97 17.38
C GLU A 45 20.87 2.51 18.26
N ARG A 46 20.31 3.69 17.93
CA ARG A 46 19.12 4.21 18.64
C ARG A 46 17.91 3.28 18.46
N ALA A 47 17.66 2.83 17.24
CA ALA A 47 16.55 1.90 16.97
C ALA A 47 16.76 0.54 17.65
N ALA A 48 18.00 0.01 17.61
CA ALA A 48 18.35 -1.22 18.29
C ALA A 48 18.11 -1.13 19.81
N ALA A 49 18.54 -0.03 20.42
CA ALA A 49 18.33 0.22 21.86
C ALA A 49 16.84 0.41 22.20
N GLU A 50 16.11 1.20 21.39
CA GLU A 50 14.68 1.47 21.59
C GLU A 50 13.85 0.19 21.51
N PHE A 51 14.14 -0.65 20.53
CA PHE A 51 13.38 -1.88 20.32
C PHE A 51 14.03 -3.10 20.96
N GLY A 52 15.14 -2.98 21.71
CA GLY A 52 15.82 -4.12 22.31
C GLY A 52 16.26 -5.17 21.26
N ILE A 53 16.64 -4.71 20.07
CA ILE A 53 17.18 -5.54 18.99
C ILE A 53 18.68 -5.70 19.23
N PRO A 54 19.22 -6.94 19.25
CA PRO A 54 20.59 -7.18 19.73
C PRO A 54 21.67 -6.61 18.80
N ARG A 55 21.37 -6.45 17.51
CA ARG A 55 22.39 -6.07 16.51
C ARG A 55 21.97 -4.87 15.67
N ALA A 56 22.81 -3.83 15.68
CA ALA A 56 22.74 -2.71 14.75
C ALA A 56 23.76 -2.91 13.63
N TYR A 57 23.34 -2.81 12.36
CA TYR A 57 24.20 -2.95 11.19
C TYR A 57 24.66 -1.59 10.67
N ASP A 58 25.80 -1.59 9.98
CA ASP A 58 26.36 -0.40 9.32
C ASP A 58 25.71 -0.15 7.95
N SER A 59 25.36 -1.23 7.25
CA SER A 59 24.68 -1.17 5.95
C SER A 59 23.55 -2.20 5.86
N TRP A 60 22.59 -1.95 4.97
CA TRP A 60 21.56 -2.93 4.68
C TRP A 60 22.12 -4.17 3.96
N GLN A 61 23.22 -4.00 3.21
CA GLN A 61 23.93 -5.10 2.56
C GLN A 61 24.47 -6.09 3.59
N ASP A 62 25.08 -5.59 4.68
CA ASP A 62 25.59 -6.44 5.75
C ASP A 62 24.45 -7.19 6.45
N LEU A 63 23.30 -6.53 6.67
CA LEU A 63 22.14 -7.16 7.26
C LEU A 63 21.58 -8.27 6.35
N VAL A 64 21.42 -8.01 5.06
CA VAL A 64 20.91 -8.99 4.08
C VAL A 64 21.86 -10.17 3.90
N ALA A 65 23.16 -9.95 3.99
CA ALA A 65 24.18 -10.99 3.87
C ALA A 65 24.33 -11.89 5.13
N ASP A 66 23.72 -11.53 6.26
CA ASP A 66 23.86 -12.30 7.50
C ASP A 66 23.00 -13.57 7.46
N ASP A 67 23.65 -14.73 7.60
CA ASP A 67 23.00 -16.06 7.67
C ASP A 67 22.15 -16.26 8.93
N GLN A 68 22.24 -15.35 9.91
CA GLN A 68 21.40 -15.36 11.10
C GLN A 68 20.06 -14.63 10.91
N ILE A 69 19.74 -14.22 9.68
CA ILE A 69 18.47 -13.59 9.31
C ILE A 69 17.76 -14.49 8.31
N ASP A 70 16.48 -14.78 8.58
CA ASP A 70 15.61 -15.63 7.74
C ASP A 70 14.68 -14.78 6.87
N ALA A 71 14.28 -13.62 7.39
CA ALA A 71 13.37 -12.70 6.69
C ALA A 71 13.78 -11.24 6.89
N VAL A 72 13.50 -10.41 5.89
CA VAL A 72 13.79 -8.97 5.91
C VAL A 72 12.49 -8.20 5.84
N MET A 73 12.26 -7.33 6.84
CA MET A 73 11.21 -6.31 6.83
C MET A 73 11.81 -4.98 6.35
N ILE A 74 11.28 -4.43 5.26
CA ILE A 74 11.74 -3.20 4.63
C ILE A 74 10.79 -2.06 4.97
N GLY A 75 11.20 -1.21 5.92
CA GLY A 75 10.44 -0.06 6.42
C GLY A 75 11.03 1.28 5.98
N THR A 76 11.72 1.31 4.83
CA THR A 76 12.33 2.49 4.25
C THR A 76 11.33 3.33 3.44
N TRP A 77 11.82 4.30 2.71
CA TRP A 77 11.09 5.00 1.67
C TRP A 77 11.14 4.22 0.35
N PRO A 78 10.21 4.49 -0.60
CA PRO A 78 10.07 3.72 -1.84
C PRO A 78 11.32 3.59 -2.70
N ASN A 79 12.24 4.58 -2.63
CA ASN A 79 13.48 4.57 -3.39
C ASN A 79 14.45 3.43 -3.01
N MET A 80 14.24 2.77 -1.87
CA MET A 80 15.07 1.64 -1.43
C MET A 80 14.40 0.29 -1.62
N HIS A 81 13.07 0.25 -1.84
CA HIS A 81 12.30 -0.98 -1.79
C HIS A 81 12.76 -2.00 -2.83
N CYS A 82 12.93 -1.59 -4.09
CA CYS A 82 13.30 -2.50 -5.17
C CYS A 82 14.70 -3.10 -4.94
N GLU A 83 15.69 -2.26 -4.67
CA GLU A 83 17.08 -2.71 -4.49
C GLU A 83 17.20 -3.68 -3.31
N VAL A 84 16.66 -3.32 -2.15
CA VAL A 84 16.74 -4.16 -0.95
C VAL A 84 15.93 -5.45 -1.11
N THR A 85 14.74 -5.40 -1.71
CA THR A 85 13.90 -6.59 -1.96
C THR A 85 14.62 -7.58 -2.86
N CYS A 86 15.15 -7.12 -4.01
CA CYS A 86 15.84 -8.01 -4.96
C CYS A 86 17.08 -8.65 -4.31
N ALA A 87 17.87 -7.89 -3.58
CA ALA A 87 19.04 -8.40 -2.89
C ALA A 87 18.68 -9.41 -1.78
N ALA A 88 17.62 -9.15 -1.01
CA ALA A 88 17.17 -10.06 0.03
C ALA A 88 16.66 -11.40 -0.55
N LEU A 89 15.91 -11.36 -1.64
CA LEU A 89 15.46 -12.56 -2.37
C LEU A 89 16.66 -13.33 -2.96
N GLU A 90 17.64 -12.64 -3.53
CA GLU A 90 18.87 -13.27 -4.03
C GLU A 90 19.64 -13.98 -2.91
N ALA A 91 19.70 -13.35 -1.72
CA ALA A 91 20.33 -13.91 -0.52
C ALA A 91 19.48 -15.01 0.17
N GLY A 92 18.32 -15.39 -0.39
CA GLY A 92 17.48 -16.47 0.14
C GLY A 92 16.64 -16.07 1.35
N LYS A 93 16.27 -14.78 1.48
CA LYS A 93 15.46 -14.28 2.59
C LYS A 93 14.01 -14.08 2.15
N HIS A 94 13.04 -14.39 3.04
CA HIS A 94 11.67 -13.94 2.89
C HIS A 94 11.61 -12.42 2.99
N VAL A 95 10.66 -11.76 2.33
CA VAL A 95 10.60 -10.30 2.28
C VAL A 95 9.21 -9.76 2.56
N MET A 96 9.12 -8.85 3.53
CA MET A 96 7.98 -7.95 3.68
C MET A 96 8.47 -6.52 3.39
N THR A 97 7.78 -5.79 2.52
CA THR A 97 8.10 -4.39 2.20
C THR A 97 6.94 -3.47 2.45
N GLU A 98 7.23 -2.25 2.90
CA GLU A 98 6.23 -1.20 3.08
C GLU A 98 5.56 -0.79 1.76
N ALA A 99 4.36 -0.23 1.88
CA ALA A 99 3.68 0.43 0.78
C ALA A 99 4.21 1.88 0.60
N ARG A 100 4.35 2.40 -0.63
CA ARG A 100 4.02 1.72 -1.92
C ARG A 100 5.17 0.82 -2.31
N MET A 101 4.84 -0.21 -3.11
CA MET A 101 5.79 -1.25 -3.49
C MET A 101 7.14 -0.70 -4.00
N ALA A 102 7.11 0.33 -4.85
CA ALA A 102 8.30 0.87 -5.51
C ALA A 102 8.09 2.34 -5.92
N ARG A 103 9.07 2.95 -6.61
CA ARG A 103 8.91 4.28 -7.24
C ARG A 103 8.19 4.25 -8.57
N THR A 104 8.41 3.17 -9.34
CA THR A 104 7.93 3.03 -10.72
C THR A 104 7.34 1.65 -10.97
N ALA A 105 6.54 1.51 -12.04
CA ALA A 105 6.05 0.21 -12.50
C ALA A 105 7.20 -0.73 -12.91
N SER A 106 8.27 -0.20 -13.50
CA SER A 106 9.45 -0.98 -13.88
C SER A 106 10.13 -1.61 -12.65
N GLU A 107 10.35 -0.84 -11.57
CA GLU A 107 10.88 -1.37 -10.30
C GLU A 107 9.95 -2.44 -9.70
N ALA A 108 8.62 -2.20 -9.72
CA ALA A 108 7.66 -3.17 -9.22
C ALA A 108 7.69 -4.49 -10.02
N ARG A 109 7.77 -4.42 -11.36
CA ARG A 109 7.94 -5.60 -12.22
C ARG A 109 9.25 -6.33 -11.93
N GLN A 110 10.33 -5.61 -11.68
CA GLN A 110 11.61 -6.22 -11.29
C GLN A 110 11.49 -6.98 -9.96
N MET A 111 10.83 -6.41 -8.95
CA MET A 111 10.56 -7.08 -7.68
C MET A 111 9.70 -8.33 -7.87
N LEU A 112 8.64 -8.25 -8.68
CA LEU A 112 7.80 -9.40 -9.01
C LEU A 112 8.60 -10.51 -9.72
N ALA A 113 9.43 -10.16 -10.70
CA ALA A 113 10.28 -11.14 -11.39
C ALA A 113 11.27 -11.81 -10.43
N ALA A 114 11.87 -11.06 -9.52
CA ALA A 114 12.76 -11.62 -8.48
C ALA A 114 12.02 -12.58 -7.54
N SER A 115 10.80 -12.26 -7.14
CA SER A 115 9.94 -13.15 -6.33
C SER A 115 9.58 -14.44 -7.10
N GLN A 116 9.20 -14.32 -8.36
CA GLN A 116 8.85 -15.47 -9.21
C GLN A 116 10.05 -16.40 -9.47
N ALA A 117 11.27 -15.87 -9.48
CA ALA A 117 12.49 -16.67 -9.57
C ALA A 117 12.81 -17.47 -8.29
N ARG A 118 12.18 -17.14 -7.17
CA ARG A 118 12.38 -17.75 -5.86
C ARG A 118 11.04 -18.12 -5.21
N PRO A 119 10.24 -19.02 -5.83
CA PRO A 119 8.88 -19.33 -5.42
C PRO A 119 8.78 -19.97 -4.02
N GLU A 120 9.89 -20.45 -3.47
CA GLU A 120 9.99 -20.96 -2.10
C GLU A 120 10.05 -19.86 -1.04
N LEU A 121 10.32 -18.60 -1.45
CA LEU A 121 10.39 -17.46 -0.54
C LEU A 121 9.07 -16.71 -0.50
N ILE A 122 8.63 -16.40 0.69
CA ILE A 122 7.42 -15.59 0.91
C ILE A 122 7.74 -14.13 0.66
N THR A 123 6.89 -13.47 -0.12
CA THR A 123 6.94 -12.02 -0.35
C THR A 123 5.59 -11.39 -0.05
N GLN A 124 5.60 -10.25 0.64
CA GLN A 124 4.39 -9.48 0.96
C GLN A 124 4.69 -7.99 0.88
N ILE A 125 3.75 -7.22 0.35
CA ILE A 125 3.69 -5.78 0.53
C ILE A 125 2.78 -5.52 1.72
N VAL A 126 3.17 -4.61 2.61
CA VAL A 126 2.26 -4.12 3.65
C VAL A 126 1.01 -3.55 2.97
N PRO A 127 -0.18 -4.13 3.17
CA PRO A 127 -1.38 -3.71 2.47
C PRO A 127 -1.81 -2.31 2.88
N SER A 128 -2.62 -1.69 2.06
CA SER A 128 -3.35 -0.48 2.46
C SER A 128 -4.12 -0.73 3.75
N PRO A 129 -3.98 0.13 4.77
CA PRO A 129 -4.72 -0.05 6.02
C PRO A 129 -6.22 0.25 5.88
N PHE A 130 -6.61 0.81 4.74
CA PHE A 130 -7.98 1.22 4.49
C PHE A 130 -8.92 0.02 4.33
N ALA A 131 -10.12 0.15 4.91
CA ALA A 131 -11.23 -0.78 4.77
C ALA A 131 -11.01 -2.20 5.34
N PHE A 132 -9.99 -2.43 6.17
CA PHE A 132 -9.83 -3.76 6.80
C PHE A 132 -11.09 -4.20 7.53
N PHE A 133 -11.71 -3.30 8.31
CA PHE A 133 -12.88 -3.59 9.11
C PHE A 133 -14.06 -4.19 8.33
N CYS A 134 -14.14 -3.96 7.02
CA CYS A 134 -15.25 -4.39 6.18
C CYS A 134 -14.82 -5.15 4.90
N THR A 135 -13.53 -5.44 4.72
CA THR A 135 -13.03 -6.03 3.45
C THR A 135 -13.75 -7.32 3.08
N ASP A 136 -13.84 -8.27 4.00
CA ASP A 136 -14.46 -9.59 3.75
C ASP A 136 -15.98 -9.47 3.64
N TYR A 137 -16.61 -8.63 4.45
CA TYR A 137 -18.05 -8.39 4.39
C TYR A 137 -18.49 -7.77 3.05
N VAL A 138 -17.78 -6.73 2.59
CA VAL A 138 -18.06 -6.10 1.30
C VAL A 138 -17.82 -7.08 0.15
N ARG A 139 -16.77 -7.90 0.23
CA ARG A 139 -16.52 -8.98 -0.73
C ARG A 139 -17.71 -9.94 -0.80
N GLY A 140 -18.17 -10.42 0.35
CA GLY A 140 -19.35 -11.29 0.42
C GLY A 140 -20.60 -10.66 -0.19
N LEU A 141 -20.88 -9.39 0.08
CA LEU A 141 -21.99 -8.66 -0.54
C LEU A 141 -21.88 -8.63 -2.07
N ILE A 142 -20.68 -8.39 -2.60
CA ILE A 142 -20.45 -8.35 -4.05
C ILE A 142 -20.62 -9.73 -4.67
N ASP A 143 -20.06 -10.77 -4.07
CA ASP A 143 -20.16 -12.16 -4.53
C ASP A 143 -21.60 -12.66 -4.50
N ASP A 144 -22.42 -12.20 -3.54
CA ASP A 144 -23.86 -12.46 -3.43
C ASP A 144 -24.72 -11.61 -4.39
N GLY A 145 -24.08 -10.78 -5.24
CA GLY A 145 -24.76 -9.96 -6.24
C GLY A 145 -25.45 -8.71 -5.68
N PHE A 146 -25.06 -8.23 -4.51
CA PHE A 146 -25.68 -7.05 -3.87
C PHE A 146 -25.67 -5.82 -4.78
N LEU A 147 -24.56 -5.58 -5.49
CA LEU A 147 -24.43 -4.45 -6.41
C LEU A 147 -25.14 -4.69 -7.76
N GLY A 148 -25.42 -5.94 -8.15
CA GLY A 148 -25.68 -6.27 -9.54
C GLY A 148 -24.45 -5.99 -10.40
N ASN A 149 -24.62 -5.34 -11.56
CA ASN A 149 -23.50 -4.93 -12.39
C ASN A 149 -22.90 -3.63 -11.83
N LEU A 150 -21.61 -3.62 -11.53
CA LEU A 150 -20.89 -2.40 -11.16
C LEU A 150 -20.99 -1.39 -12.32
N ARG A 151 -21.35 -0.15 -12.02
CA ARG A 151 -21.48 0.95 -12.98
C ARG A 151 -20.44 2.03 -12.74
N GLU A 152 -20.29 2.46 -11.49
CA GLU A 152 -19.39 3.53 -11.12
C GLU A 152 -18.61 3.22 -9.84
N LEU A 153 -17.35 3.59 -9.84
CA LEU A 153 -16.46 3.62 -8.70
C LEU A 153 -16.07 5.08 -8.43
N VAL A 154 -16.20 5.55 -7.19
CA VAL A 154 -15.71 6.87 -6.80
C VAL A 154 -14.71 6.73 -5.67
N VAL A 155 -13.50 7.26 -5.87
CA VAL A 155 -12.39 7.24 -4.93
C VAL A 155 -12.04 8.67 -4.57
N ILE A 156 -12.15 8.99 -3.29
CA ILE A 156 -11.83 10.31 -2.75
C ILE A 156 -10.72 10.16 -1.72
N GLY A 157 -9.68 11.00 -1.85
CA GLY A 157 -8.60 11.13 -0.88
C GLY A 157 -8.19 12.59 -0.78
N ALA A 158 -9.04 13.41 -0.17
CA ALA A 158 -8.87 14.87 -0.17
C ALA A 158 -8.80 15.43 1.26
N ASN A 159 -7.67 16.06 1.57
CA ASN A 159 -7.36 16.74 2.83
C ASN A 159 -6.43 17.94 2.59
N ASP A 160 -5.94 18.56 3.64
CA ASP A 160 -5.12 19.77 3.62
C ASP A 160 -3.66 19.54 4.08
N GLN A 161 -3.18 18.30 4.08
CA GLN A 161 -1.86 17.93 4.65
C GLN A 161 -0.67 18.70 4.04
N PHE A 162 -0.79 19.23 2.82
CA PHE A 162 0.24 19.99 2.11
C PHE A 162 -0.14 21.45 1.85
N GLN A 163 -1.21 21.92 2.44
CA GLN A 163 -1.71 23.28 2.27
C GLN A 163 -0.75 24.35 2.85
N ASP A 164 -0.08 24.05 3.96
CA ASP A 164 0.93 24.94 4.52
C ASP A 164 2.23 24.90 3.69
N VAL A 165 2.40 25.89 2.80
CA VAL A 165 3.61 26.02 1.96
C VAL A 165 4.86 26.46 2.73
N GLN A 166 4.71 26.90 3.99
CA GLN A 166 5.85 27.24 4.84
C GLN A 166 6.40 26.01 5.60
N ALA A 167 5.70 24.88 5.55
CA ALA A 167 6.23 23.63 6.08
C ALA A 167 7.39 23.11 5.21
N PRO A 168 8.39 22.45 5.80
CA PRO A 168 9.47 21.80 5.05
C PRO A 168 8.94 20.81 4.02
N LEU A 169 9.72 20.57 2.96
CA LEU A 169 9.41 19.58 1.93
C LEU A 169 9.24 18.20 2.57
N HIS A 170 8.06 17.63 2.40
CA HIS A 170 7.83 16.26 2.84
C HIS A 170 8.37 15.27 1.78
N TRP A 171 8.97 14.17 2.20
CA TRP A 171 9.56 13.17 1.30
C TRP A 171 8.57 12.64 0.23
N ARG A 172 7.26 12.66 0.52
CA ARG A 172 6.21 12.31 -0.46
C ARG A 172 6.02 13.34 -1.56
N GLN A 173 6.61 14.52 -1.44
CA GLN A 173 6.58 15.58 -2.45
C GLN A 173 7.87 15.58 -3.30
N ASP A 174 8.82 14.68 -2.99
CA ASP A 174 10.08 14.51 -3.70
C ASP A 174 10.03 13.29 -4.63
N ARG A 175 10.15 13.52 -5.94
CA ARG A 175 10.11 12.47 -6.96
C ARG A 175 11.28 11.52 -6.89
N GLU A 176 12.46 11.96 -6.46
CA GLU A 176 13.62 11.08 -6.30
C GLU A 176 13.39 10.00 -5.24
N ILE A 177 12.61 10.32 -4.21
CA ILE A 177 12.25 9.41 -3.14
C ILE A 177 11.01 8.59 -3.48
N SER A 178 9.96 9.26 -3.95
CA SER A 178 8.63 8.66 -4.10
C SER A 178 8.31 8.19 -5.52
N GLY A 179 9.07 8.61 -6.55
CA GLY A 179 8.80 8.26 -7.94
C GLY A 179 7.47 8.83 -8.44
N PHE A 180 6.60 7.98 -8.95
CA PHE A 180 5.26 8.36 -9.41
C PHE A 180 4.19 8.30 -8.32
N ASN A 181 4.54 7.92 -7.10
CA ASN A 181 3.59 7.87 -5.99
C ASN A 181 3.13 9.26 -5.59
N VAL A 182 1.85 9.54 -5.78
CA VAL A 182 1.23 10.82 -5.45
C VAL A 182 0.18 10.64 -4.36
N LEU A 183 0.27 11.44 -3.29
CA LEU A 183 -0.67 11.43 -2.17
C LEU A 183 -0.92 10.00 -1.64
N ALA A 184 -2.20 9.66 -1.41
CA ALA A 184 -2.62 8.31 -1.03
C ALA A 184 -3.08 7.45 -2.22
N MET A 185 -2.87 7.87 -3.48
CA MET A 185 -3.48 7.25 -4.66
C MET A 185 -3.21 5.76 -4.76
N GLY A 186 -1.95 5.33 -4.65
CA GLY A 186 -1.60 3.91 -4.80
C GLY A 186 -2.26 3.01 -3.76
N ILE A 187 -2.32 3.44 -2.49
CA ILE A 187 -2.96 2.65 -1.42
C ILE A 187 -4.50 2.72 -1.47
N LEU A 188 -5.09 3.81 -1.95
CA LEU A 188 -6.53 3.87 -2.20
C LEU A 188 -6.91 2.97 -3.38
N HIS A 189 -6.12 2.99 -4.44
CA HIS A 189 -6.34 2.10 -5.58
C HIS A 189 -6.16 0.63 -5.21
N GLU A 190 -5.14 0.28 -4.41
CA GLU A 190 -4.97 -1.08 -3.89
C GLU A 190 -6.22 -1.55 -3.13
N ALA A 191 -6.81 -0.69 -2.29
CA ALA A 191 -8.04 -1.03 -1.58
C ALA A 191 -9.22 -1.29 -2.55
N THR A 192 -9.30 -0.58 -3.69
CA THR A 192 -10.35 -0.85 -4.69
C THR A 192 -10.18 -2.19 -5.38
N LEU A 193 -8.93 -2.64 -5.61
CA LEU A 193 -8.65 -3.93 -6.26
C LEU A 193 -9.13 -5.14 -5.45
N ARG A 194 -9.48 -4.94 -4.18
CA ARG A 194 -10.11 -5.98 -3.36
C ARG A 194 -11.54 -6.28 -3.78
N TRP A 195 -12.22 -5.34 -4.46
CA TRP A 195 -13.66 -5.35 -4.70
C TRP A 195 -14.06 -5.13 -6.15
N THR A 196 -13.18 -4.56 -6.97
CA THR A 196 -13.49 -4.22 -8.36
C THR A 196 -12.57 -4.93 -9.33
N PRO A 197 -13.02 -5.17 -10.57
CA PRO A 197 -12.14 -5.57 -11.66
C PRO A 197 -11.06 -4.51 -11.93
N ASP A 198 -10.04 -4.90 -12.68
CA ASP A 198 -8.91 -4.04 -13.02
C ASP A 198 -9.33 -2.88 -13.94
N PRO A 199 -8.74 -1.69 -13.79
CA PRO A 199 -8.90 -0.63 -14.77
C PRO A 199 -8.17 -1.00 -16.06
N THR A 200 -8.78 -0.69 -17.20
CA THR A 200 -8.22 -0.95 -18.54
C THR A 200 -7.67 0.29 -19.20
N ARG A 201 -8.05 1.48 -18.69
CA ARG A 201 -7.64 2.76 -19.25
C ARG A 201 -7.81 3.89 -18.23
N VAL A 202 -6.92 4.88 -18.28
CA VAL A 202 -7.00 6.06 -17.41
C VAL A 202 -6.76 7.34 -18.20
N PHE A 203 -7.52 8.40 -17.88
CA PHE A 203 -7.26 9.78 -18.27
C PHE A 203 -7.17 10.63 -17.01
N ALA A 204 -6.13 11.47 -16.92
CA ALA A 204 -5.87 12.24 -15.70
C ALA A 204 -5.38 13.66 -15.97
N GLN A 205 -5.64 14.53 -14.98
CA GLN A 205 -5.03 15.84 -14.84
C GLN A 205 -4.44 15.95 -13.44
N VAL A 206 -3.31 16.64 -13.35
CA VAL A 206 -2.62 16.88 -12.08
C VAL A 206 -2.19 18.34 -11.99
N GLU A 207 -2.05 18.85 -10.77
CA GLU A 207 -1.53 20.19 -10.51
C GLU A 207 -0.71 20.20 -9.23
N THR A 208 0.24 21.13 -9.16
CA THR A 208 1.03 21.43 -7.97
C THR A 208 0.77 22.88 -7.57
N PHE A 209 -0.21 23.10 -6.71
CA PHE A 209 -0.61 24.43 -6.26
C PHE A 209 0.39 25.05 -5.29
N GLY A 210 1.14 24.24 -4.55
CA GLY A 210 2.19 24.68 -3.62
C GLY A 210 3.56 24.16 -4.02
N PRO A 211 4.15 24.60 -5.17
CA PRO A 211 5.39 24.02 -5.67
C PRO A 211 6.62 24.44 -4.86
N GLU A 212 6.62 25.64 -4.26
CA GLU A 212 7.76 26.16 -3.52
C GLU A 212 7.67 25.82 -2.05
N ARG A 213 8.76 25.24 -1.49
CA ARG A 213 8.92 24.91 -0.07
C ARG A 213 10.23 25.53 0.44
N PRO A 214 10.38 25.74 1.76
CA PRO A 214 11.60 26.37 2.32
C PRO A 214 12.92 25.68 1.97
N ASP A 215 12.90 24.37 1.79
CA ASP A 215 14.07 23.52 1.56
C ASP A 215 14.12 22.85 0.18
N GLY A 216 13.28 23.30 -0.77
CA GLY A 216 13.30 22.86 -2.16
C GLY A 216 11.91 22.76 -2.79
N PRO A 217 11.83 22.61 -4.12
CA PRO A 217 10.55 22.54 -4.81
C PRO A 217 9.87 21.16 -4.60
N ALA A 218 8.53 21.16 -4.45
CA ALA A 218 7.73 19.96 -4.58
C ALA A 218 7.71 19.50 -6.05
N THR A 219 8.12 18.29 -6.31
CA THR A 219 8.22 17.70 -7.66
C THR A 219 7.14 16.65 -7.93
N ILE A 220 6.27 16.41 -6.96
CA ILE A 220 5.09 15.54 -7.07
C ILE A 220 3.84 16.40 -6.90
N PRO A 221 2.81 16.21 -7.74
CA PRO A 221 1.56 16.93 -7.66
C PRO A 221 0.88 16.83 -6.29
N ASP A 222 0.21 17.90 -5.88
CA ASP A 222 -0.60 17.94 -4.66
C ASP A 222 -2.11 17.85 -4.94
N SER A 223 -2.50 17.75 -6.23
CA SER A 223 -3.87 17.56 -6.68
C SER A 223 -3.93 16.67 -7.92
N VAL A 224 -4.85 15.68 -7.90
CA VAL A 224 -5.06 14.71 -8.99
C VAL A 224 -6.54 14.50 -9.20
N GLN A 225 -6.98 14.57 -10.46
CA GLN A 225 -8.28 14.13 -10.93
C GLN A 225 -8.07 13.10 -12.04
N ALA A 226 -8.66 11.90 -11.88
CA ALA A 226 -8.56 10.86 -12.90
C ALA A 226 -9.89 10.18 -13.17
N MET A 227 -10.11 9.79 -14.43
CA MET A 227 -11.22 8.97 -14.88
C MET A 227 -10.68 7.66 -15.43
N THR A 228 -11.35 6.54 -15.11
CA THR A 228 -10.93 5.22 -15.58
C THR A 228 -12.04 4.48 -16.30
N GLU A 229 -11.65 3.66 -17.26
CA GLU A 229 -12.45 2.55 -17.74
C GLU A 229 -12.06 1.31 -16.95
N ILE A 230 -13.06 0.56 -16.48
CA ILE A 230 -12.87 -0.65 -15.68
C ILE A 230 -13.36 -1.84 -16.51
N GLU A 231 -12.70 -2.99 -16.39
CA GLU A 231 -13.13 -4.22 -17.05
C GLU A 231 -14.61 -4.52 -16.72
N GLY A 232 -15.37 -4.97 -17.72
CA GLY A 232 -16.81 -5.13 -17.60
C GLY A 232 -17.63 -3.87 -17.89
N GLY A 233 -16.98 -2.72 -18.19
CA GLY A 233 -17.61 -1.48 -18.68
C GLY A 233 -17.95 -0.44 -17.63
N ALA A 234 -17.62 -0.66 -16.37
CA ALA A 234 -17.77 0.33 -15.32
C ALA A 234 -16.81 1.53 -15.53
N ARG A 235 -17.08 2.64 -14.84
CA ARG A 235 -16.27 3.86 -14.88
C ARG A 235 -15.80 4.21 -13.46
N GLY A 236 -14.55 4.62 -13.34
CA GLY A 236 -13.99 5.12 -12.08
C GLY A 236 -13.72 6.62 -12.11
N LEU A 237 -13.92 7.27 -10.99
CA LEU A 237 -13.56 8.66 -10.75
C LEU A 237 -12.67 8.75 -9.51
N TYR A 238 -11.50 9.34 -9.66
CA TYR A 238 -10.55 9.57 -8.58
C TYR A 238 -10.37 11.07 -8.36
N HIS A 239 -10.55 11.50 -7.13
CA HIS A 239 -10.25 12.87 -6.68
C HIS A 239 -9.32 12.80 -5.47
N LEU A 240 -8.05 13.19 -5.67
CA LEU A 240 -7.07 13.24 -4.60
C LEU A 240 -6.51 14.66 -4.48
N SER A 241 -6.40 15.14 -3.25
CA SER A 241 -5.87 16.47 -2.95
C SER A 241 -5.19 16.48 -1.59
N GLY A 242 -4.02 17.09 -1.54
CA GLY A 242 -3.31 17.41 -0.30
C GLY A 242 -3.48 18.88 0.13
N ILE A 243 -4.29 19.66 -0.60
CA ILE A 243 -4.47 21.10 -0.38
C ILE A 243 -5.95 21.51 -0.22
N ALA A 244 -6.84 20.55 -0.13
CA ALA A 244 -8.28 20.80 0.01
C ALA A 244 -8.63 21.13 1.48
N LEU A 245 -8.75 22.40 1.80
CA LEU A 245 -9.24 22.85 3.10
C LEU A 245 -10.64 22.29 3.36
N PHE A 246 -10.84 21.68 4.52
CA PHE A 246 -12.11 21.03 4.88
C PHE A 246 -12.52 19.93 3.87
N GLY A 247 -11.54 19.30 3.22
CA GLY A 247 -11.78 18.18 2.33
C GLY A 247 -12.52 17.04 3.03
N PRO A 248 -13.28 16.21 2.30
CA PRO A 248 -14.12 15.16 2.88
C PRO A 248 -13.33 14.01 3.53
N GLY A 249 -12.00 13.95 3.35
CA GLY A 249 -11.20 12.82 3.82
C GLY A 249 -11.09 11.71 2.78
N PHE A 250 -11.23 10.45 3.23
CA PHE A 250 -10.98 9.27 2.39
C PHE A 250 -12.25 8.43 2.25
N HIS A 251 -12.72 8.23 1.01
CA HIS A 251 -13.94 7.47 0.74
C HIS A 251 -13.81 6.58 -0.48
N LEU A 252 -14.48 5.44 -0.45
CA LEU A 252 -14.70 4.55 -1.58
C LEU A 252 -16.20 4.34 -1.76
N HIS A 253 -16.74 4.64 -2.95
CA HIS A 253 -18.15 4.42 -3.27
C HIS A 253 -18.28 3.50 -4.48
N LEU A 254 -19.07 2.45 -4.36
CA LEU A 254 -19.41 1.50 -5.40
C LEU A 254 -20.89 1.66 -5.73
N TYR A 255 -21.18 2.01 -6.97
CA TYR A 255 -22.56 2.16 -7.48
C TYR A 255 -22.84 1.08 -8.51
N GLY A 256 -23.74 0.17 -8.18
CA GLY A 256 -24.17 -0.92 -9.04
C GLY A 256 -25.53 -0.69 -9.70
N SER A 257 -26.00 -1.67 -10.46
CA SER A 257 -27.34 -1.63 -11.06
C SER A 257 -28.45 -1.87 -10.03
N GLU A 258 -28.15 -2.50 -8.90
CA GLU A 258 -29.12 -2.95 -7.90
C GLU A 258 -28.81 -2.43 -6.49
N GLY A 259 -27.59 -2.02 -6.21
CA GLY A 259 -27.19 -1.54 -4.90
C GLY A 259 -26.04 -0.55 -4.92
N THR A 260 -25.82 0.06 -3.77
CA THR A 260 -24.74 1.02 -3.49
C THR A 260 -24.03 0.60 -2.22
N ILE A 261 -22.70 0.72 -2.24
CA ILE A 261 -21.82 0.54 -1.07
C ILE A 261 -20.97 1.80 -0.92
N LYS A 262 -20.96 2.41 0.26
CA LYS A 262 -20.10 3.54 0.58
C LYS A 262 -19.28 3.24 1.82
N VAL A 263 -17.99 3.47 1.72
CA VAL A 263 -17.04 3.30 2.82
C VAL A 263 -16.38 4.64 3.12
N ASP A 264 -16.53 5.13 4.35
CA ASP A 264 -15.72 6.20 4.89
C ASP A 264 -14.50 5.56 5.57
N LEU A 265 -13.35 5.75 4.96
CA LEU A 265 -12.07 5.14 5.37
C LEU A 265 -11.40 5.89 6.52
N GLY A 266 -11.86 7.11 6.82
CA GLY A 266 -11.36 7.93 7.92
C GLY A 266 -12.04 7.64 9.25
N ASN A 267 -13.32 7.24 9.18
CA ASN A 267 -14.17 6.95 10.33
C ASN A 267 -14.50 5.46 10.50
N ASP A 268 -14.01 4.61 9.60
CA ASP A 268 -14.30 3.15 9.54
C ASP A 268 -15.81 2.88 9.56
N THR A 269 -16.58 3.61 8.72
CA THR A 269 -18.01 3.39 8.58
C THR A 269 -18.38 2.86 7.19
N LEU A 270 -19.41 2.03 7.16
CA LEU A 270 -19.96 1.39 5.96
C LEU A 270 -21.44 1.68 5.85
N GLU A 271 -21.87 2.22 4.72
CA GLU A 271 -23.27 2.42 4.39
C GLU A 271 -23.62 1.62 3.13
N ILE A 272 -24.74 0.92 3.17
CA ILE A 272 -25.25 0.13 2.05
C ILE A 272 -26.73 0.40 1.80
N GLY A 273 -27.19 0.17 0.58
CA GLY A 273 -28.61 0.22 0.24
C GLY A 273 -28.90 -0.38 -1.14
N ARG A 274 -30.07 -0.94 -1.31
CA ARG A 274 -30.57 -1.49 -2.57
C ARG A 274 -31.61 -0.59 -3.22
N ALA A 275 -31.86 -0.82 -4.49
CA ALA A 275 -32.96 -0.18 -5.21
C ALA A 275 -34.29 -0.51 -4.52
N GLY A 276 -35.01 0.54 -4.12
CA GLY A 276 -36.27 0.43 -3.36
C GLY A 276 -36.16 0.74 -1.87
N ASP A 277 -34.96 0.80 -1.31
CA ASP A 277 -34.74 1.27 0.05
C ASP A 277 -34.99 2.80 0.15
N GLU A 278 -35.47 3.25 1.29
CA GLU A 278 -35.72 4.68 1.52
C GLU A 278 -34.41 5.49 1.70
N SER A 279 -33.36 4.86 2.24
CA SER A 279 -32.05 5.47 2.48
C SER A 279 -30.98 4.41 2.59
N LEU A 280 -29.73 4.84 2.52
CA LEU A 280 -28.60 4.02 2.95
C LEU A 280 -28.70 3.77 4.46
N HIS A 281 -28.16 2.65 4.91
CA HIS A 281 -28.07 2.28 6.33
C HIS A 281 -26.70 1.65 6.64
N GLU A 282 -26.28 1.74 7.87
CA GLU A 282 -25.11 1.05 8.37
C GLU A 282 -25.48 -0.42 8.69
N PRO A 283 -24.88 -1.42 8.01
CA PRO A 283 -25.12 -2.83 8.32
C PRO A 283 -24.39 -3.24 9.60
N GLU A 284 -24.94 -4.23 10.30
CA GLU A 284 -24.17 -4.94 11.33
C GLU A 284 -23.21 -5.93 10.63
N ILE A 285 -21.89 -5.69 10.76
CA ILE A 285 -20.87 -6.58 10.22
C ILE A 285 -20.65 -7.74 11.20
N PRO A 286 -20.89 -9.01 10.80
CA PRO A 286 -20.64 -10.17 11.66
C PRO A 286 -19.18 -10.22 12.14
N ALA A 287 -18.96 -10.63 13.38
CA ALA A 287 -17.64 -10.62 14.01
C ALA A 287 -16.58 -11.46 13.25
N ASP A 288 -17.01 -12.52 12.58
CA ASP A 288 -16.16 -13.38 11.75
C ASP A 288 -15.84 -12.78 10.36
N GLN A 289 -16.48 -11.66 9.99
CA GLN A 289 -16.23 -10.88 8.77
C GLN A 289 -15.62 -9.50 9.06
N GLN A 290 -15.40 -9.18 10.32
CA GLN A 290 -14.66 -8.00 10.72
C GLN A 290 -13.15 -8.26 10.58
N GLY A 291 -12.51 -7.47 9.71
CA GLY A 291 -11.06 -7.53 9.54
C GLY A 291 -10.32 -6.61 10.49
N ASP A 292 -9.07 -6.94 10.75
CA ASP A 292 -8.13 -6.15 11.55
C ASP A 292 -6.72 -6.24 10.95
N TRP A 293 -5.79 -5.52 11.56
CA TRP A 293 -4.39 -5.56 11.19
C TRP A 293 -3.75 -6.90 11.60
N ARG A 294 -3.50 -7.77 10.62
CA ARG A 294 -2.88 -9.10 10.77
C ARG A 294 -1.67 -9.31 9.86
N VAL A 295 -1.03 -8.22 9.45
CA VAL A 295 -0.01 -8.23 8.40
C VAL A 295 1.19 -9.10 8.81
N GLU A 296 1.67 -8.95 10.02
CA GLU A 296 2.80 -9.72 10.54
C GLU A 296 2.42 -11.18 10.79
N ASP A 297 1.21 -11.44 11.31
CA ASP A 297 0.70 -12.81 11.52
C ASP A 297 0.59 -13.55 10.20
N GLU A 298 0.02 -12.90 9.16
CA GLU A 298 -0.12 -13.46 7.82
C GLU A 298 1.24 -13.78 7.20
N PHE A 299 2.22 -12.87 7.32
CA PHE A 299 3.57 -13.09 6.82
C PHE A 299 4.25 -14.26 7.50
N ILE A 300 4.20 -14.34 8.83
CA ILE A 300 4.78 -15.43 9.61
C ILE A 300 4.04 -16.74 9.35
N GLY A 301 2.71 -16.70 9.26
CA GLY A 301 1.89 -17.86 8.93
C GLY A 301 2.23 -18.41 7.53
N ALA A 302 2.46 -17.53 6.56
CA ALA A 302 2.86 -17.92 5.21
C ALA A 302 4.27 -18.57 5.21
N ILE A 303 5.25 -18.03 5.93
CA ILE A 303 6.57 -18.64 6.08
C ILE A 303 6.46 -20.04 6.70
N ARG A 304 5.56 -20.24 7.66
CA ARG A 304 5.30 -21.54 8.32
C ARG A 304 4.43 -22.48 7.48
N GLY A 305 3.86 -22.02 6.38
CA GLY A 305 2.94 -22.80 5.54
C GLY A 305 1.59 -23.07 6.21
N THR A 306 1.18 -22.28 7.20
CA THR A 306 -0.12 -22.37 7.89
C THR A 306 -1.21 -21.55 7.26
N GLU A 307 -0.86 -20.50 6.52
CA GLU A 307 -1.76 -19.67 5.73
C GLU A 307 -1.04 -19.12 4.49
N SER A 308 -1.76 -18.44 3.60
CA SER A 308 -1.19 -17.77 2.43
C SER A 308 -1.29 -16.26 2.59
N ILE A 309 -0.46 -15.50 1.86
CA ILE A 309 -0.60 -14.05 1.77
C ILE A 309 -1.95 -13.73 1.10
N ARG A 310 -2.80 -13.02 1.81
CA ARG A 310 -4.13 -12.58 1.35
C ARG A 310 -4.11 -11.15 0.82
N LEU A 311 -3.36 -10.27 1.52
CA LEU A 311 -3.19 -8.85 1.23
C LEU A 311 -1.75 -8.45 1.59
N THR A 312 -0.97 -7.87 0.74
CA THR A 312 -1.05 -7.63 -0.70
C THR A 312 0.13 -8.38 -1.33
N ASP A 313 -0.09 -9.14 -2.38
CA ASP A 313 1.00 -9.81 -3.10
C ASP A 313 1.70 -8.86 -4.09
N PHE A 314 2.85 -9.29 -4.62
CA PHE A 314 3.63 -8.49 -5.56
C PHE A 314 2.94 -8.32 -6.92
N ALA A 315 2.05 -9.23 -7.32
CA ALA A 315 1.28 -9.09 -8.54
C ALA A 315 0.27 -7.95 -8.43
N THR A 316 -0.45 -7.86 -7.31
CA THR A 316 -1.32 -6.72 -6.97
C THR A 316 -0.51 -5.42 -6.84
N GLY A 317 0.71 -5.53 -6.29
CA GLY A 317 1.65 -4.40 -6.21
C GLY A 317 1.98 -3.80 -7.57
N VAL A 318 2.26 -4.65 -8.56
CA VAL A 318 2.52 -4.21 -9.95
C VAL A 318 1.30 -3.48 -10.51
N LYS A 319 0.07 -3.99 -10.32
CA LYS A 319 -1.15 -3.37 -10.83
C LYS A 319 -1.33 -1.93 -10.31
N TYR A 320 -1.21 -1.71 -9.00
CA TYR A 320 -1.40 -0.36 -8.48
C TYR A 320 -0.22 0.57 -8.81
N MET A 321 1.00 0.04 -9.00
CA MET A 321 2.12 0.86 -9.46
C MET A 321 1.98 1.24 -10.93
N GLU A 322 1.49 0.34 -11.78
CA GLU A 322 1.14 0.65 -13.18
C GLU A 322 0.04 1.69 -13.27
N PHE A 323 -1.02 1.57 -12.45
CA PHE A 323 -2.07 2.58 -12.38
C PHE A 323 -1.51 3.95 -11.99
N THR A 324 -0.67 4.00 -10.96
CA THR A 324 -0.07 5.25 -10.48
C THR A 324 0.80 5.91 -11.56
N GLU A 325 1.59 5.12 -12.28
CA GLU A 325 2.42 5.62 -13.38
C GLU A 325 1.59 6.00 -14.61
N ALA A 326 0.53 5.25 -14.93
CA ALA A 326 -0.39 5.58 -16.01
C ALA A 326 -1.09 6.93 -15.80
N VAL A 327 -1.48 7.25 -14.56
CA VAL A 327 -2.01 8.57 -14.19
C VAL A 327 -0.99 9.67 -14.49
N ALA A 328 0.27 9.48 -14.12
CA ALA A 328 1.33 10.45 -14.39
C ALA A 328 1.57 10.63 -15.90
N ARG A 329 1.69 9.52 -16.66
CA ARG A 329 1.86 9.53 -18.12
C ARG A 329 0.67 10.20 -18.83
N SER A 330 -0.54 9.96 -18.35
CA SER A 330 -1.76 10.58 -18.92
C SER A 330 -1.77 12.08 -18.69
N ALA A 331 -1.44 12.53 -17.48
CA ALA A 331 -1.37 13.94 -17.15
C ALA A 331 -0.28 14.68 -17.96
N GLU A 332 0.88 14.05 -18.16
CA GLU A 332 2.00 14.61 -18.93
C GLU A 332 1.68 14.70 -20.43
N SER A 333 1.08 13.65 -21.00
CA SER A 333 0.76 13.61 -22.44
C SER A 333 -0.53 14.31 -22.81
N GLY A 334 -1.45 14.54 -21.86
CA GLY A 334 -2.82 14.99 -22.11
C GLY A 334 -3.67 13.95 -22.87
N GLN A 335 -3.25 12.67 -22.85
CA GLN A 335 -3.93 11.56 -23.54
C GLN A 335 -4.33 10.49 -22.54
N ALA A 336 -5.34 9.69 -22.87
CA ALA A 336 -5.66 8.50 -22.11
C ALA A 336 -4.56 7.45 -22.30
N VAL A 337 -4.27 6.69 -21.24
CA VAL A 337 -3.26 5.61 -21.19
C VAL A 337 -3.94 4.29 -20.92
N ASP A 338 -3.63 3.29 -21.73
CA ASP A 338 -4.15 1.93 -21.58
C ASP A 338 -3.41 1.17 -20.47
N LEU A 339 -4.11 0.26 -19.80
CA LEU A 339 -3.59 -0.62 -18.76
C LEU A 339 -3.86 -2.09 -19.14
N PRO A 340 -2.96 -3.04 -18.78
CA PRO A 340 -1.65 -2.80 -18.13
C PRO A 340 -0.70 -1.98 -19.02
N LEU A 341 0.26 -1.30 -18.39
CA LEU A 341 1.24 -0.53 -19.13
C LEU A 341 2.07 -1.43 -20.06
N ALA A 342 2.19 -1.04 -21.33
CA ALA A 342 3.17 -1.64 -22.22
C ALA A 342 4.61 -1.39 -21.72
N ASP A 343 5.52 -2.33 -22.02
CA ASP A 343 6.94 -2.27 -21.66
C ASP A 343 7.67 -1.09 -22.34
#